data_d4244071bbc959a6a9f545d63a50101c
#
_entry.id   d4244071bbc959a6a9f545d63a50101c
#
_cell.length_a   1.000
_cell.length_b   1.000
_cell.length_c   1.000
_cell.angle_alpha   90.00
_cell.angle_beta   90.00
_cell.angle_gamma   90.00
#
_symmetry.space_group_name_H-M   'P 1'
#
loop_
_entity.id
_entity.type
_entity.pdbx_description
1 polymer ?
#
loop_
_entity_poly.entity_id
_entity_poly.type
_entity_poly.pdbx_seq_one_letter_code
_entity_poly.pdbx_strand_id
1 'polypeptide(L)'
;YASEIMLFDEVNAAKVGSYQMYLRPLVCILIGYIADKSTSSIWLKRGFLMLIIGSMLFGSGFIKAPLSVFFIFTVIITGIGTYGLRSLYFSAVKEGDIPYAFTGTAVGIISVIGYTPDIFMGPLMGVLLDNNPGLLGHQLVFLFLAGFSIVGFIASSKFNSIVIRSKFSNQ
;
A
#
# COMPACT_ATOMS: atom_id res chain seq x y z
N TYR A 1 8.43 -0.58 -15.37
CA TYR A 1 7.20 -1.06 -16.00
C TYR A 1 6.69 -0.08 -17.05
N ALA A 2 6.55 1.22 -16.73
CA ALA A 2 6.00 2.22 -17.66
C ALA A 2 6.84 2.34 -18.95
N SER A 3 8.17 2.39 -18.85
CA SER A 3 9.07 2.45 -20.01
C SER A 3 9.23 1.10 -20.70
N GLU A 4 9.41 0.03 -19.93
CA GLU A 4 9.80 -1.27 -20.44
C GLU A 4 8.63 -2.10 -20.98
N ILE A 5 7.49 -2.10 -20.30
CA ILE A 5 6.32 -2.92 -20.65
C ILE A 5 5.25 -2.10 -21.37
N MET A 6 4.99 -0.88 -20.88
CA MET A 6 4.01 0.02 -21.53
C MET A 6 4.59 0.79 -22.72
N LEU A 7 5.91 0.70 -22.94
CA LEU A 7 6.64 1.35 -24.03
C LEU A 7 6.46 2.89 -24.02
N PHE A 8 6.29 3.47 -22.85
CA PHE A 8 6.26 4.93 -22.72
C PHE A 8 7.68 5.46 -22.92
N ASP A 9 7.80 6.58 -23.61
CA ASP A 9 9.05 7.33 -23.67
C ASP A 9 9.49 7.77 -22.26
N GLU A 10 10.75 8.04 -22.06
CA GLU A 10 11.35 8.36 -20.74
C GLU A 10 10.62 9.52 -20.04
N VAL A 11 10.22 10.54 -20.80
CA VAL A 11 9.51 11.70 -20.26
C VAL A 11 8.12 11.33 -19.74
N ASN A 12 7.36 10.55 -20.51
CA ASN A 12 6.02 10.13 -20.09
C ASN A 12 6.06 9.09 -18.97
N ALA A 13 7.04 8.19 -18.97
CA ALA A 13 7.27 7.27 -17.85
C ALA A 13 7.61 8.05 -16.55
N ALA A 14 8.47 9.05 -16.63
CA ALA A 14 8.80 9.92 -15.48
C ALA A 14 7.59 10.73 -14.99
N LYS A 15 6.71 11.21 -15.90
CA LYS A 15 5.46 11.90 -15.52
C LYS A 15 4.53 11.01 -14.72
N VAL A 16 4.42 9.71 -15.02
CA VAL A 16 3.60 8.78 -14.23
C VAL A 16 4.08 8.72 -12.79
N GLY A 17 5.40 8.62 -12.57
CA GLY A 17 5.99 8.66 -11.24
C GLY A 17 5.75 10.00 -10.51
N SER A 18 5.90 11.12 -11.23
CA SER A 18 5.67 12.45 -10.68
C SER A 18 4.21 12.66 -10.26
N TYR A 19 3.26 12.24 -11.08
CA TYR A 19 1.83 12.32 -10.74
C TYR A 19 1.48 11.46 -9.51
N GLN A 20 2.11 10.30 -9.35
CA GLN A 20 1.97 9.51 -8.14
C GLN A 20 2.46 10.27 -6.89
N MET A 21 3.56 11.01 -7.00
CA MET A 21 4.06 11.83 -5.89
C MET A 21 3.08 12.96 -5.52
N TYR A 22 2.44 13.62 -6.50
CA TYR A 22 1.41 14.63 -6.24
C TYR A 22 0.12 14.03 -5.66
N LEU A 23 -0.20 12.77 -5.99
CA LEU A 23 -1.34 12.06 -5.44
C LEU A 23 -1.19 11.82 -3.92
N ARG A 24 0.05 11.67 -3.44
CA ARG A 24 0.35 11.35 -2.04
C ARG A 24 -0.28 12.31 -1.03
N PRO A 25 -0.03 13.64 -1.06
CA PRO A 25 -0.61 14.55 -0.08
C PRO A 25 -2.14 14.58 -0.15
N LEU A 26 -2.72 14.51 -1.35
CA LEU A 26 -4.17 14.47 -1.52
C LEU A 26 -4.79 13.25 -0.87
N VAL A 27 -4.25 12.06 -1.13
CA VAL A 27 -4.72 10.80 -0.56
C VAL A 27 -4.53 10.79 0.96
N CYS A 28 -3.39 11.24 1.47
CA CYS A 28 -3.14 11.27 2.91
C CYS A 28 -4.14 12.15 3.65
N ILE A 29 -4.45 13.34 3.13
CA ILE A 29 -5.43 14.26 3.73
C ILE A 29 -6.84 13.65 3.67
N LEU A 30 -7.26 13.16 2.51
CA LEU A 30 -8.60 12.61 2.32
C LEU A 30 -8.85 11.37 3.17
N ILE A 31 -7.93 10.40 3.14
CA ILE A 31 -8.05 9.16 3.91
C ILE A 31 -7.93 9.44 5.40
N GLY A 32 -7.02 10.33 5.83
CA GLY A 32 -6.93 10.76 7.23
C GLY A 32 -8.25 11.36 7.72
N TYR A 33 -8.81 12.31 6.98
CA TYR A 33 -10.09 12.93 7.32
C TYR A 33 -11.27 11.95 7.40
N ILE A 34 -11.33 11.01 6.45
CA ILE A 34 -12.38 9.98 6.44
C ILE A 34 -12.19 9.01 7.61
N ALA A 35 -10.96 8.64 7.91
CA ALA A 35 -10.65 7.74 9.02
C ALA A 35 -10.96 8.37 10.39
N ASP A 36 -10.71 9.67 10.55
CA ASP A 36 -11.06 10.39 11.79
C ASP A 36 -12.57 10.41 12.07
N LYS A 37 -13.38 10.38 11.00
CA LYS A 37 -14.86 10.31 11.11
C LYS A 37 -15.42 8.89 11.19
N SER A 38 -14.59 7.88 11.02
CA SER A 38 -15.00 6.48 10.97
C SER A 38 -14.00 5.61 11.76
N THR A 39 -13.98 4.31 11.49
CA THR A 39 -13.07 3.36 12.13
C THR A 39 -11.83 3.15 11.26
N SER A 40 -10.65 3.55 11.75
CA SER A 40 -9.37 3.45 11.01
C SER A 40 -9.04 2.02 10.61
N SER A 41 -9.38 1.04 11.44
CA SER A 41 -9.15 -0.39 11.18
C SER A 41 -9.89 -0.90 9.93
N ILE A 42 -11.07 -0.36 9.61
CA ILE A 42 -11.81 -0.67 8.38
C ILE A 42 -11.06 -0.14 7.16
N TRP A 43 -10.52 1.06 7.26
CA TRP A 43 -9.77 1.69 6.16
C TRP A 43 -8.41 1.03 5.93
N LEU A 44 -7.74 0.56 6.99
CA LEU A 44 -6.54 -0.29 6.86
C LEU A 44 -6.85 -1.55 6.03
N LYS A 45 -7.93 -2.24 6.36
CA LYS A 45 -8.37 -3.43 5.60
C LYS A 45 -8.66 -3.11 4.13
N ARG A 46 -9.37 -2.01 3.85
CA ARG A 46 -9.68 -1.57 2.48
C ARG A 46 -8.42 -1.19 1.71
N GLY A 47 -7.46 -0.52 2.35
CA GLY A 47 -6.18 -0.15 1.74
C GLY A 47 -5.37 -1.38 1.31
N PHE A 48 -5.26 -2.40 2.18
CA PHE A 48 -4.61 -3.67 1.81
C PHE A 48 -5.36 -4.40 0.69
N LEU A 49 -6.69 -4.37 0.68
CA LEU A 49 -7.47 -4.96 -0.41
C LEU A 49 -7.18 -4.28 -1.75
N MET A 50 -7.10 -2.94 -1.78
CA MET A 50 -6.71 -2.19 -2.97
C MET A 50 -5.31 -2.56 -3.46
N LEU A 51 -4.36 -2.75 -2.54
CA LEU A 51 -3.01 -3.19 -2.88
C LEU A 51 -3.00 -4.61 -3.45
N ILE A 52 -3.76 -5.54 -2.87
CA ILE A 52 -3.88 -6.91 -3.40
C ILE A 52 -4.41 -6.87 -4.83
N ILE A 53 -5.52 -6.17 -5.06
CA ILE A 53 -6.14 -6.07 -6.39
C ILE A 53 -5.16 -5.47 -7.40
N GLY A 54 -4.56 -4.32 -7.10
CA GLY A 54 -3.64 -3.65 -8.00
C GLY A 54 -2.37 -4.46 -8.26
N SER A 55 -1.80 -5.08 -7.22
CA SER A 55 -0.60 -5.91 -7.36
C SER A 55 -0.89 -7.19 -8.17
N MET A 56 -2.05 -7.81 -7.98
CA MET A 56 -2.46 -8.97 -8.77
C MET A 56 -2.71 -8.60 -10.24
N LEU A 57 -3.28 -7.43 -10.53
CA LEU A 57 -3.45 -6.95 -11.90
C LEU A 57 -2.11 -6.77 -12.61
N PHE A 58 -1.11 -6.15 -11.96
CA PHE A 58 0.23 -6.06 -12.51
C PHE A 58 0.93 -7.42 -12.58
N GLY A 59 0.81 -8.24 -11.53
CA GLY A 59 1.42 -9.57 -11.45
C GLY A 59 0.85 -10.57 -12.47
N SER A 60 -0.38 -10.39 -12.93
CA SER A 60 -0.98 -11.21 -13.97
C SER A 60 -0.33 -11.03 -15.35
N GLY A 61 0.40 -9.91 -15.56
CA GLY A 61 0.96 -9.56 -16.87
C GLY A 61 -0.09 -9.18 -17.93
N PHE A 62 -1.34 -8.99 -17.52
CA PHE A 62 -2.43 -8.59 -18.43
C PHE A 62 -2.24 -7.15 -18.94
N ILE A 63 -1.64 -6.28 -18.13
CA ILE A 63 -1.46 -4.87 -18.47
C ILE A 63 -0.24 -4.70 -19.38
N LYS A 64 -0.49 -4.43 -20.66
CA LYS A 64 0.53 -4.23 -21.71
C LYS A 64 0.26 -2.93 -22.50
N ALA A 65 1.19 -2.54 -23.34
CA ALA A 65 1.18 -1.28 -24.10
C ALA A 65 -0.18 -0.79 -24.66
N PRO A 66 -1.06 -1.64 -25.24
CA PRO A 66 -2.36 -1.13 -25.75
C PRO A 66 -3.35 -0.73 -24.64
N LEU A 67 -3.09 -1.09 -23.36
CA LEU A 67 -3.99 -0.86 -22.23
C LEU A 67 -3.55 0.32 -21.35
N SER A 68 -3.08 1.43 -21.94
CA SER A 68 -2.54 2.58 -21.21
C SER A 68 -3.50 3.20 -20.20
N VAL A 69 -4.79 3.28 -20.52
CA VAL A 69 -5.82 3.81 -19.59
C VAL A 69 -5.97 2.89 -18.37
N PHE A 70 -6.01 1.58 -18.60
CA PHE A 70 -6.12 0.60 -17.54
C PHE A 70 -4.85 0.56 -16.65
N PHE A 71 -3.68 0.76 -17.27
CA PHE A 71 -2.41 0.93 -16.55
C PHE A 71 -2.49 2.12 -15.59
N ILE A 72 -2.84 3.32 -16.07
CA ILE A 72 -2.94 4.53 -15.24
C ILE A 72 -3.96 4.33 -14.10
N PHE A 73 -5.12 3.74 -14.40
CA PHE A 73 -6.13 3.44 -13.39
C PHE A 73 -5.59 2.51 -12.29
N THR A 74 -4.86 1.47 -12.66
CA THR A 74 -4.24 0.54 -11.70
C THR A 74 -3.14 1.22 -10.88
N VAL A 75 -2.33 2.09 -11.49
CA VAL A 75 -1.34 2.92 -10.80
C VAL A 75 -2.00 3.83 -9.76
N ILE A 76 -3.13 4.43 -10.08
CA ILE A 76 -3.88 5.30 -9.14
C ILE A 76 -4.43 4.46 -7.97
N ILE A 77 -5.05 3.32 -8.23
CA ILE A 77 -5.59 2.44 -7.18
C ILE A 77 -4.50 1.97 -6.22
N THR A 78 -3.37 1.50 -6.75
CA THR A 78 -2.23 1.08 -5.91
C THR A 78 -1.64 2.24 -5.13
N GLY A 79 -1.58 3.43 -5.73
CA GLY A 79 -1.16 4.66 -5.07
C GLY A 79 -2.08 5.04 -3.91
N ILE A 80 -3.39 5.01 -4.11
CA ILE A 80 -4.39 5.27 -3.05
C ILE A 80 -4.22 4.24 -1.91
N GLY A 81 -4.08 2.95 -2.22
CA GLY A 81 -3.82 1.91 -1.23
C GLY A 81 -2.56 2.20 -0.41
N THR A 82 -1.44 2.45 -1.06
CA THR A 82 -0.14 2.67 -0.42
C THR A 82 -0.14 3.92 0.47
N TYR A 83 -0.55 5.06 -0.07
CA TYR A 83 -0.52 6.33 0.67
C TYR A 83 -1.62 6.39 1.74
N GLY A 84 -2.78 5.77 1.48
CA GLY A 84 -3.83 5.62 2.46
C GLY A 84 -3.38 4.81 3.67
N LEU A 85 -2.73 3.66 3.47
CA LEU A 85 -2.17 2.86 4.56
C LEU A 85 -1.14 3.65 5.38
N ARG A 86 -0.23 4.38 4.73
CA ARG A 86 0.78 5.19 5.42
C ARG A 86 0.16 6.28 6.30
N SER A 87 -0.95 6.88 5.90
CA SER A 87 -1.65 7.89 6.69
C SER A 87 -2.36 7.31 7.92
N LEU A 88 -2.70 6.00 7.89
CA LEU A 88 -3.48 5.34 8.94
C LEU A 88 -2.64 4.68 10.04
N TYR A 89 -1.32 4.56 9.88
CA TYR A 89 -0.47 3.88 10.87
C TYR A 89 -0.66 4.43 12.29
N PHE A 90 -0.68 5.73 12.44
CA PHE A 90 -0.80 6.38 13.75
C PHE A 90 -2.25 6.46 14.26
N SER A 91 -3.22 6.49 13.35
CA SER A 91 -4.64 6.40 13.73
C SER A 91 -4.96 5.04 14.36
N ALA A 92 -4.29 3.97 13.93
CA ALA A 92 -4.44 2.64 14.53
C ALA A 92 -3.99 2.59 16.00
N VAL A 93 -2.98 3.38 16.40
CA VAL A 93 -2.53 3.49 17.80
C VAL A 93 -3.65 4.03 18.68
N LYS A 94 -4.33 5.10 18.23
CA LYS A 94 -5.46 5.70 18.94
C LYS A 94 -6.63 4.72 19.06
N GLU A 95 -6.89 3.96 18.02
CA GLU A 95 -8.01 3.02 17.98
C GLU A 95 -7.74 1.74 18.77
N GLY A 96 -6.46 1.39 18.97
CA GLY A 96 -6.02 0.27 19.78
C GLY A 96 -6.11 0.49 21.29
N ASP A 97 -6.60 1.66 21.73
CA ASP A 97 -6.80 2.04 23.15
C ASP A 97 -5.51 1.87 23.99
N ILE A 98 -4.36 2.25 23.41
CA ILE A 98 -3.06 2.14 24.05
C ILE A 98 -2.93 3.22 25.13
N PRO A 99 -2.61 2.85 26.41
CA PRO A 99 -2.42 3.83 27.46
C PRO A 99 -1.40 4.90 27.07
N TYR A 100 -1.67 6.15 27.43
CA TYR A 100 -0.84 7.31 27.07
C TYR A 100 0.65 7.11 27.43
N ALA A 101 0.94 6.45 28.56
CA ALA A 101 2.30 6.16 29.01
C ALA A 101 3.10 5.28 28.00
N PHE A 102 2.43 4.47 27.17
CA PHE A 102 3.06 3.57 26.20
C PHE A 102 2.93 4.05 24.76
N THR A 103 2.29 5.19 24.50
CA THR A 103 2.05 5.69 23.14
C THR A 103 3.36 5.88 22.36
N GLY A 104 4.40 6.44 22.98
CA GLY A 104 5.71 6.62 22.35
C GLY A 104 6.35 5.29 21.93
N THR A 105 6.31 4.29 22.79
CA THR A 105 6.83 2.93 22.50
C THR A 105 6.03 2.29 21.35
N ALA A 106 4.71 2.37 21.38
CA ALA A 106 3.86 1.82 20.35
C ALA A 106 4.13 2.47 18.98
N VAL A 107 4.21 3.81 18.94
CA VAL A 107 4.58 4.56 17.72
C VAL A 107 5.95 4.16 17.22
N GLY A 108 6.93 4.00 18.12
CA GLY A 108 8.29 3.56 17.78
C GLY A 108 8.29 2.17 17.12
N ILE A 109 7.61 1.19 17.71
CA ILE A 109 7.52 -0.17 17.17
C ILE A 109 6.80 -0.18 15.80
N ILE A 110 5.68 0.53 15.68
CA ILE A 110 4.95 0.64 14.42
C ILE A 110 5.82 1.28 13.34
N SER A 111 6.58 2.32 13.69
CA SER A 111 7.48 2.97 12.76
C SER A 111 8.60 2.05 12.28
N VAL A 112 9.26 1.33 13.20
CA VAL A 112 10.32 0.37 12.86
C VAL A 112 9.77 -0.69 11.89
N ILE A 113 8.64 -1.33 12.24
CA ILE A 113 8.04 -2.37 11.38
C ILE A 113 7.56 -1.78 10.05
N GLY A 114 6.92 -0.60 10.08
CA GLY A 114 6.34 0.04 8.90
C GLY A 114 7.36 0.55 7.89
N TYR A 115 8.55 0.98 8.35
CA TYR A 115 9.62 1.47 7.47
C TYR A 115 10.70 0.41 7.16
N THR A 116 10.72 -0.74 7.84
CA THR A 116 11.65 -1.83 7.55
C THR A 116 11.64 -2.27 6.08
N PRO A 117 10.48 -2.37 5.39
CA PRO A 117 10.48 -2.70 3.96
C PRO A 117 11.24 -1.72 3.08
N ASP A 118 11.30 -0.44 3.44
CA ASP A 118 12.03 0.57 2.65
C ASP A 118 13.55 0.26 2.59
N ILE A 119 14.08 -0.52 3.54
CA ILE A 119 15.49 -0.90 3.61
C ILE A 119 15.83 -2.00 2.58
N PHE A 120 15.01 -3.04 2.49
CA PHE A 120 15.34 -4.23 1.69
C PHE A 120 14.59 -4.33 0.35
N MET A 121 13.46 -3.61 0.20
CA MET A 121 12.65 -3.70 -1.03
C MET A 121 13.38 -3.20 -2.26
N GLY A 122 14.15 -2.11 -2.16
CA GLY A 122 14.93 -1.58 -3.28
C GLY A 122 15.91 -2.62 -3.82
N PRO A 123 16.85 -3.13 -2.99
CA PRO A 123 17.76 -4.20 -3.40
C PRO A 123 17.06 -5.46 -3.90
N LEU A 124 15.99 -5.89 -3.24
CA LEU A 124 15.23 -7.08 -3.64
C LEU A 124 14.60 -6.92 -5.02
N MET A 125 13.97 -5.78 -5.29
CA MET A 125 13.39 -5.48 -6.60
C MET A 125 14.48 -5.43 -7.69
N GLY A 126 15.65 -4.83 -7.38
CA GLY A 126 16.80 -4.83 -8.29
C GLY A 126 17.21 -6.25 -8.68
N VAL A 127 17.46 -7.11 -7.69
CA VAL A 127 17.83 -8.52 -7.92
C VAL A 127 16.77 -9.28 -8.73
N LEU A 128 15.49 -9.06 -8.44
CA LEU A 128 14.40 -9.72 -9.18
C LEU A 128 14.34 -9.27 -10.65
N LEU A 129 14.52 -7.99 -10.92
CA LEU A 129 14.49 -7.45 -12.28
C LEU A 129 15.74 -7.80 -13.07
N ASP A 130 16.92 -7.77 -12.45
CA ASP A 130 18.20 -8.09 -13.10
C ASP A 130 18.28 -9.58 -13.50
N ASN A 131 17.78 -10.46 -12.63
CA ASN A 131 17.76 -11.90 -12.91
C ASN A 131 16.61 -12.34 -13.86
N ASN A 132 15.57 -11.52 -13.99
CA ASN A 132 14.39 -11.83 -14.82
C ASN A 132 14.01 -10.62 -15.67
N PRO A 133 14.76 -10.28 -16.72
CA PRO A 133 14.49 -9.10 -17.53
C PRO A 133 13.11 -9.16 -18.21
N GLY A 134 12.51 -7.97 -18.40
CA GLY A 134 11.24 -7.82 -19.08
C GLY A 134 10.02 -8.11 -18.18
N LEU A 135 8.94 -8.61 -18.77
CA LEU A 135 7.65 -8.77 -18.10
C LEU A 135 7.71 -9.67 -16.87
N LEU A 136 8.50 -10.76 -16.94
CA LEU A 136 8.58 -11.74 -15.86
C LEU A 136 9.11 -11.12 -14.55
N GLY A 137 10.17 -10.32 -14.62
CA GLY A 137 10.72 -9.65 -13.44
C GLY A 137 9.69 -8.73 -12.78
N HIS A 138 8.99 -7.95 -13.59
CA HIS A 138 7.91 -7.09 -13.08
C HIS A 138 6.77 -7.90 -12.45
N GLN A 139 6.36 -9.01 -13.06
CA GLN A 139 5.34 -9.90 -12.49
C GLN A 139 5.77 -10.42 -11.12
N LEU A 140 7.00 -10.88 -10.98
CA LEU A 140 7.53 -11.39 -9.71
C LEU A 140 7.56 -10.31 -8.63
N VAL A 141 7.98 -9.09 -8.95
CA VAL A 141 7.94 -7.95 -8.03
C VAL A 141 6.52 -7.68 -7.53
N PHE A 142 5.54 -7.63 -8.42
CA PHE A 142 4.15 -7.36 -8.03
C PHE A 142 3.49 -8.53 -7.30
N LEU A 143 3.81 -9.78 -7.63
CA LEU A 143 3.36 -10.96 -6.90
C LEU A 143 3.93 -11.00 -5.48
N PHE A 144 5.20 -10.61 -5.32
CA PHE A 144 5.82 -10.47 -4.01
C PHE A 144 5.11 -9.39 -3.17
N LEU A 145 4.82 -8.23 -3.77
CA LEU A 145 4.04 -7.17 -3.13
C LEU A 145 2.63 -7.64 -2.75
N ALA A 146 1.97 -8.42 -3.60
CA ALA A 146 0.67 -9.03 -3.32
C ALA A 146 0.73 -9.96 -2.10
N GLY A 147 1.78 -10.77 -1.98
CA GLY A 147 2.00 -11.64 -0.82
C GLY A 147 2.08 -10.86 0.50
N PHE A 148 2.89 -9.80 0.55
CA PHE A 148 2.95 -8.90 1.70
C PHE A 148 1.60 -8.23 1.99
N SER A 149 0.89 -7.81 0.95
CA SER A 149 -0.42 -7.18 1.09
C SER A 149 -1.47 -8.14 1.66
N ILE A 150 -1.41 -9.43 1.33
CA ILE A 150 -2.27 -10.47 1.91
C ILE A 150 -1.98 -10.63 3.42
N VAL A 151 -0.72 -10.69 3.81
CA VAL A 151 -0.34 -10.74 5.24
C VAL A 151 -0.87 -9.51 5.98
N GLY A 152 -0.70 -8.31 5.41
CA GLY A 152 -1.24 -7.07 5.95
C GLY A 152 -2.77 -7.06 6.04
N PHE A 153 -3.46 -7.62 5.05
CA PHE A 153 -4.91 -7.76 5.05
C PHE A 153 -5.40 -8.69 6.17
N ILE A 154 -4.73 -9.81 6.40
CA ILE A 154 -5.06 -10.74 7.49
C ILE A 154 -4.84 -10.05 8.84
N ALA A 155 -3.71 -9.37 9.02
CA ALA A 155 -3.39 -8.64 10.23
C ALA A 155 -4.40 -7.53 10.53
N SER A 156 -4.72 -6.71 9.52
CA SER A 156 -5.71 -5.64 9.65
C SER A 156 -7.13 -6.15 9.90
N SER A 157 -7.48 -7.31 9.35
CA SER A 157 -8.78 -7.96 9.61
C SER A 157 -8.89 -8.45 11.06
N LYS A 158 -7.82 -9.03 11.61
CA LYS A 158 -7.75 -9.42 13.02
C LYS A 158 -7.83 -8.19 13.94
N PHE A 159 -7.05 -7.15 13.63
CA PHE A 159 -7.09 -5.89 14.37
C PHE A 159 -8.49 -5.28 14.40
N ASN A 160 -9.16 -5.18 13.25
CA ASN A 160 -10.53 -4.69 13.16
C ASN A 160 -11.51 -5.51 14.04
N SER A 161 -11.37 -6.84 14.07
CA SER A 161 -12.21 -7.70 14.92
C SER A 161 -11.99 -7.44 16.41
N ILE A 162 -10.74 -7.18 16.83
CA ILE A 162 -10.40 -6.85 18.22
C ILE A 162 -11.02 -5.51 18.61
N VAL A 163 -10.85 -4.48 17.78
CA VAL A 163 -11.38 -3.14 18.00
C VAL A 163 -12.92 -3.17 18.14
N ILE A 164 -13.59 -3.91 17.27
CA ILE A 164 -15.05 -4.04 17.33
C ILE A 164 -15.47 -4.71 18.65
N ARG A 165 -14.83 -5.81 19.03
CA ARG A 165 -15.15 -6.51 20.29
C ARG A 165 -14.94 -5.63 21.53
N SER A 166 -13.85 -4.86 21.58
CA SER A 166 -13.56 -3.95 22.67
C SER A 166 -14.66 -2.87 22.81
N LYS A 167 -15.16 -2.33 21.70
CA LYS A 167 -16.25 -1.35 21.72
C LYS A 167 -17.58 -1.90 22.25
N PHE A 168 -17.87 -3.16 21.98
CA PHE A 168 -19.08 -3.83 22.52
C PHE A 168 -18.96 -4.25 23.99
N SER A 169 -17.76 -4.50 24.48
CA SER A 169 -17.53 -4.87 25.88
C SER A 169 -17.60 -3.68 26.85
N ASN A 170 -17.46 -2.47 26.33
CA ASN A 170 -17.45 -1.22 27.12
C ASN A 170 -18.80 -0.46 27.08
N GLN A 171 -19.84 -1.05 26.47
CA GLN A 171 -21.25 -0.60 26.50
C GLN A 171 -22.09 -1.46 27.44
#